data_022e17e2fba7b7b6791de95ec9238fe4
#
_entry.id   022e17e2fba7b7b6791de95ec9238fe4
#
_cell.length_a   1.000
_cell.length_b   1.000
_cell.length_c   1.000
_cell.angle_alpha   90.00
_cell.angle_beta   90.00
_cell.angle_gamma   90.00
#
_symmetry.space_group_name_H-M   'P 1'
#
loop_
_entity.id
_entity.type
_entity.pdbx_description
1 polymer ?
#
loop_
_entity_poly.entity_id
_entity_poly.type
_entity_poly.pdbx_seq_one_letter_code
_entity_poly.pdbx_strand_id
1 'polypeptide(L)'
;LLLAGGAVILLAGMVVVGTWVVKEIESGVINRAGLMTSLYVDSFVSLHLQSLASNGQLREVDRAALDRLLSGTSLGQHIVAFKIWTADGRVLYSTNPAIVGRQFSVKPTLASAFAGEVHSEISDLKEPENEFERQRWPRLLETYAPVRAANTGAILAVSEFYQTTDDLEREVRAAR
;
A
#
# COMPACT_ATOMS: atom_id res chain seq x y z
N LEU A 1 47.98 19.80 -8.29
CA LEU A 1 47.42 18.43 -8.17
C LEU A 1 46.51 18.28 -6.92
N LEU A 2 46.95 18.72 -5.73
CA LEU A 2 46.22 18.61 -4.47
C LEU A 2 44.86 19.38 -4.48
N LEU A 3 44.81 20.58 -5.05
CA LEU A 3 43.61 21.39 -5.15
C LEU A 3 42.57 20.78 -6.10
N ALA A 4 42.98 20.19 -7.21
CA ALA A 4 42.10 19.52 -8.14
C ALA A 4 41.51 18.24 -7.56
N GLY A 5 42.27 17.49 -6.76
CA GLY A 5 41.78 16.30 -6.05
C GLY A 5 40.72 16.66 -4.98
N GLY A 6 40.95 17.75 -4.23
CA GLY A 6 39.98 18.23 -3.25
C GLY A 6 38.65 18.68 -3.86
N ALA A 7 38.69 19.38 -5.00
CA ALA A 7 37.49 19.81 -5.72
C ALA A 7 36.67 18.63 -6.25
N VAL A 8 37.30 17.59 -6.77
CA VAL A 8 36.61 16.36 -7.24
C VAL A 8 35.92 15.63 -6.10
N ILE A 9 36.57 15.51 -4.93
CA ILE A 9 35.99 14.86 -3.76
C ILE A 9 34.77 15.65 -3.24
N LEU A 10 34.85 16.98 -3.20
CA LEU A 10 33.73 17.84 -2.80
C LEU A 10 32.54 17.72 -3.76
N LEU A 11 32.80 17.73 -5.08
CA LEU A 11 31.75 17.55 -6.07
C LEU A 11 31.08 16.18 -5.99
N ALA A 12 31.88 15.11 -5.83
CA ALA A 12 31.36 13.76 -5.63
C ALA A 12 30.52 13.67 -4.35
N GLY A 13 30.98 14.27 -3.25
CA GLY A 13 30.23 14.35 -2.00
C GLY A 13 28.89 15.10 -2.14
N MET A 14 28.88 16.23 -2.86
CA MET A 14 27.64 16.98 -3.14
C MET A 14 26.65 16.17 -3.97
N VAL A 15 27.10 15.43 -4.98
CA VAL A 15 26.23 14.56 -5.80
C VAL A 15 25.63 13.43 -4.94
N VAL A 16 26.45 12.77 -4.11
CA VAL A 16 25.98 11.71 -3.21
C VAL A 16 24.96 12.23 -2.22
N VAL A 17 25.23 13.35 -1.55
CA VAL A 17 24.30 13.97 -0.61
C VAL A 17 23.04 14.43 -1.32
N GLY A 18 23.15 15.07 -2.49
CA GLY A 18 22.00 15.53 -3.27
C GLY A 18 21.08 14.36 -3.68
N THR A 19 21.65 13.26 -4.17
CA THR A 19 20.86 12.07 -4.54
C THR A 19 20.21 11.39 -3.33
N TRP A 20 20.90 11.37 -2.19
CA TRP A 20 20.36 10.83 -0.95
C TRP A 20 19.19 11.68 -0.43
N VAL A 21 19.33 13.01 -0.39
CA VAL A 21 18.27 13.94 0.05
C VAL A 21 17.02 13.80 -0.84
N VAL A 22 17.18 13.70 -2.16
CA VAL A 22 16.04 13.52 -3.07
C VAL A 22 15.29 12.21 -2.79
N LYS A 23 16.01 11.11 -2.57
CA LYS A 23 15.40 9.82 -2.22
C LYS A 23 14.66 9.87 -0.87
N GLU A 24 15.22 10.56 0.11
CA GLU A 24 14.59 10.71 1.44
C GLU A 24 13.30 11.51 1.35
N ILE A 25 13.27 12.58 0.55
CA ILE A 25 12.06 13.38 0.30
C ILE A 25 11.00 12.54 -0.40
N GLU A 26 11.36 11.79 -1.44
CA GLU A 26 10.43 10.92 -2.17
C GLU A 26 9.82 9.86 -1.23
N SER A 27 10.65 9.20 -0.42
CA SER A 27 10.19 8.21 0.56
C SER A 27 9.25 8.83 1.61
N GLY A 28 9.55 10.03 2.07
CA GLY A 28 8.73 10.78 3.03
C GLY A 28 7.34 11.11 2.47
N VAL A 29 7.27 11.56 1.22
CA VAL A 29 5.99 11.87 0.53
C VAL A 29 5.16 10.60 0.33
N ILE A 30 5.79 9.51 -0.14
CA ILE A 30 5.14 8.20 -0.34
C ILE A 30 4.54 7.69 0.98
N ASN A 31 5.34 7.65 2.04
CA ASN A 31 4.89 7.19 3.36
C ASN A 31 3.74 8.05 3.90
N ARG A 32 3.81 9.36 3.76
CA ARG A 32 2.75 10.26 4.20
C ARG A 32 1.44 10.04 3.44
N ALA A 33 1.51 9.89 2.13
CA ALA A 33 0.34 9.60 1.29
C ALA A 33 -0.30 8.26 1.70
N GLY A 34 0.51 7.21 1.87
CA GLY A 34 0.04 5.91 2.31
C GLY A 34 -0.58 5.92 3.70
N LEU A 35 0.04 6.60 4.68
CA LEU A 35 -0.50 6.73 6.03
C LEU A 35 -1.85 7.47 6.05
N MET A 36 -1.99 8.56 5.31
CA MET A 36 -3.26 9.29 5.24
C MET A 36 -4.36 8.43 4.64
N THR A 37 -4.07 7.74 3.55
CA THR A 37 -5.04 6.84 2.93
C THR A 37 -5.34 5.63 3.81
N SER A 38 -4.37 5.08 4.53
CA SER A 38 -4.59 3.95 5.44
C SER A 38 -5.54 4.29 6.59
N LEU A 39 -5.44 5.49 7.17
CA LEU A 39 -6.38 5.97 8.19
C LEU A 39 -7.80 6.11 7.62
N TYR A 40 -7.90 6.59 6.39
CA TYR A 40 -9.17 6.71 5.71
C TYR A 40 -9.78 5.34 5.39
N VAL A 41 -8.98 4.42 4.85
CA VAL A 41 -9.38 3.02 4.59
C VAL A 41 -9.80 2.33 5.88
N ASP A 42 -9.03 2.45 6.96
CA ASP A 42 -9.35 1.84 8.25
C ASP A 42 -10.71 2.32 8.76
N SER A 43 -11.01 3.60 8.66
CA SER A 43 -12.27 4.18 9.13
C SER A 43 -13.51 3.59 8.44
N PHE A 44 -13.40 3.19 7.18
CA PHE A 44 -14.54 2.67 6.40
C PHE A 44 -14.52 1.15 6.25
N VAL A 45 -13.34 0.55 6.14
CA VAL A 45 -13.17 -0.87 5.84
C VAL A 45 -13.17 -1.72 7.11
N SER A 46 -12.54 -1.25 8.20
CA SER A 46 -12.38 -2.04 9.41
C SER A 46 -13.71 -2.48 10.01
N LEU A 47 -14.75 -1.65 9.89
CA LEU A 47 -16.10 -1.97 10.37
C LEU A 47 -16.65 -3.25 9.71
N HIS A 48 -16.40 -3.45 8.42
CA HIS A 48 -16.87 -4.62 7.67
C HIS A 48 -16.00 -5.86 7.84
N LEU A 49 -14.86 -5.74 8.52
CA LEU A 49 -13.94 -6.84 8.77
C LEU A 49 -14.01 -7.38 10.21
N GLN A 50 -14.82 -6.78 11.08
CA GLN A 50 -14.94 -7.23 12.48
C GLN A 50 -15.50 -8.66 12.62
N SER A 51 -16.24 -9.14 11.63
CA SER A 51 -16.72 -10.54 11.59
C SER A 51 -15.57 -11.56 11.54
N LEU A 52 -14.40 -11.17 11.04
CA LEU A 52 -13.20 -12.03 11.04
C LEU A 52 -12.74 -12.41 12.46
N ALA A 53 -12.98 -11.55 13.45
CA ALA A 53 -12.64 -11.82 14.84
C ALA A 53 -13.40 -13.02 15.41
N SER A 54 -14.58 -13.34 14.88
CA SER A 54 -15.46 -14.38 15.41
C SER A 54 -15.18 -15.76 14.82
N ASN A 55 -14.97 -15.85 13.51
CA ASN A 55 -14.86 -17.14 12.80
C ASN A 55 -13.78 -17.17 11.69
N GLY A 56 -13.00 -16.10 11.54
CA GLY A 56 -11.95 -16.01 10.51
C GLY A 56 -12.49 -15.94 9.08
N GLN A 57 -13.80 -15.71 8.91
CA GLN A 57 -14.44 -15.65 7.59
C GLN A 57 -15.10 -14.28 7.36
N LEU A 58 -15.01 -13.81 6.13
CA LEU A 58 -15.73 -12.62 5.69
C LEU A 58 -17.15 -13.01 5.28
N ARG A 59 -18.13 -12.45 5.97
CA ARG A 59 -19.56 -12.70 5.67
C ARG A 59 -19.93 -12.08 4.32
N GLU A 60 -20.90 -12.68 3.64
CA GLU A 60 -21.37 -12.19 2.33
C GLU A 60 -21.92 -10.75 2.41
N VAL A 61 -22.59 -10.39 3.51
CA VAL A 61 -23.09 -9.03 3.74
C VAL A 61 -21.94 -8.02 3.84
N ASP A 62 -20.82 -8.40 4.46
CA ASP A 62 -19.63 -7.56 4.59
C ASP A 62 -18.91 -7.43 3.24
N ARG A 63 -18.84 -8.52 2.47
CA ARG A 63 -18.30 -8.50 1.10
C ARG A 63 -19.09 -7.55 0.20
N ALA A 64 -20.43 -7.66 0.20
CA ALA A 64 -21.29 -6.78 -0.58
C ALA A 64 -21.20 -5.31 -0.12
N ALA A 65 -20.93 -5.05 1.16
CA ALA A 65 -20.69 -3.71 1.68
C ALA A 65 -19.35 -3.14 1.16
N LEU A 66 -18.28 -3.94 1.14
CA LEU A 66 -16.99 -3.56 0.56
C LEU A 66 -17.12 -3.26 -0.94
N ASP A 67 -17.85 -4.09 -1.69
CA ASP A 67 -18.09 -3.87 -3.12
C ASP A 67 -18.76 -2.52 -3.37
N ARG A 68 -19.79 -2.18 -2.58
CA ARG A 68 -20.48 -0.88 -2.68
C ARG A 68 -19.57 0.28 -2.28
N LEU A 69 -18.77 0.11 -1.22
CA LEU A 69 -17.84 1.12 -0.74
C LEU A 69 -16.80 1.45 -1.81
N LEU A 70 -16.22 0.42 -2.44
CA LEU A 70 -15.14 0.58 -3.42
C LEU A 70 -15.63 0.93 -4.84
N SER A 71 -16.90 0.68 -5.16
CA SER A 71 -17.45 1.01 -6.49
C SER A 71 -18.22 2.33 -6.55
N GLY A 72 -18.77 2.81 -5.43
CA GLY A 72 -19.76 3.89 -5.42
C GLY A 72 -19.38 5.13 -4.63
N THR A 73 -18.20 5.19 -4.01
CA THR A 73 -17.81 6.31 -3.15
C THR A 73 -16.57 7.05 -3.67
N SER A 74 -16.28 8.22 -3.08
CA SER A 74 -15.04 8.97 -3.34
C SER A 74 -13.79 8.14 -3.00
N LEU A 75 -13.87 7.23 -2.04
CA LEU A 75 -12.78 6.29 -1.73
C LEU A 75 -12.44 5.42 -2.95
N GLY A 76 -13.47 4.84 -3.59
CA GLY A 76 -13.29 3.99 -4.77
C GLY A 76 -12.78 4.75 -6.02
N GLN A 77 -12.93 6.07 -6.05
CA GLN A 77 -12.33 6.89 -7.14
C GLN A 77 -10.82 7.03 -7.02
N HIS A 78 -10.27 6.92 -5.80
CA HIS A 78 -8.83 7.05 -5.54
C HIS A 78 -8.13 5.68 -5.39
N ILE A 79 -8.88 4.63 -5.08
CA ILE A 79 -8.35 3.26 -4.93
C ILE A 79 -8.71 2.46 -6.18
N VAL A 80 -7.73 2.14 -6.99
CA VAL A 80 -7.91 1.43 -8.26
C VAL A 80 -7.92 -0.10 -8.11
N ALA A 81 -7.34 -0.61 -7.02
CA ALA A 81 -7.39 -2.02 -6.65
C ALA A 81 -7.31 -2.16 -5.12
N PHE A 82 -7.96 -3.19 -4.59
CA PHE A 82 -8.04 -3.44 -3.15
C PHE A 82 -8.02 -4.96 -2.87
N LYS A 83 -7.27 -5.37 -1.84
CA LYS A 83 -7.20 -6.76 -1.38
C LYS A 83 -7.20 -6.81 0.15
N ILE A 84 -7.74 -7.90 0.71
CA ILE A 84 -7.65 -8.25 2.13
C ILE A 84 -6.93 -9.58 2.25
N TRP A 85 -5.92 -9.61 3.09
CA TRP A 85 -5.01 -10.74 3.28
C TRP A 85 -5.13 -11.38 4.65
N THR A 86 -4.97 -12.71 4.69
CA THR A 86 -4.63 -13.45 5.91
C THR A 86 -3.12 -13.51 6.09
N ALA A 87 -2.67 -13.87 7.30
CA ALA A 87 -1.24 -13.97 7.63
C ALA A 87 -0.50 -15.06 6.85
N ASP A 88 -1.20 -16.09 6.37
CA ASP A 88 -0.65 -17.15 5.54
C ASP A 88 -0.64 -16.83 4.03
N GLY A 89 -1.02 -15.60 3.63
CA GLY A 89 -0.98 -15.14 2.24
C GLY A 89 -2.20 -15.53 1.41
N ARG A 90 -3.35 -15.83 2.05
CA ARG A 90 -4.61 -16.07 1.34
C ARG A 90 -5.37 -14.76 1.15
N VAL A 91 -5.95 -14.58 -0.02
CA VAL A 91 -6.80 -13.44 -0.35
C VAL A 91 -8.23 -13.70 0.14
N LEU A 92 -8.70 -12.93 1.13
CA LEU A 92 -10.08 -13.01 1.65
C LEU A 92 -11.06 -12.21 0.80
N TYR A 93 -10.60 -11.08 0.27
CA TYR A 93 -11.35 -10.17 -0.57
C TYR A 93 -10.44 -9.55 -1.62
N SER A 94 -10.96 -9.28 -2.80
CA SER A 94 -10.28 -8.49 -3.83
C SER A 94 -11.29 -7.83 -4.75
N THR A 95 -10.97 -6.63 -5.24
CA THR A 95 -11.66 -5.98 -6.37
C THR A 95 -11.52 -6.78 -7.68
N ASN A 96 -10.50 -7.66 -7.77
CA ASN A 96 -10.42 -8.70 -8.78
C ASN A 96 -10.90 -10.04 -8.19
N PRO A 97 -12.14 -10.49 -8.47
CA PRO A 97 -12.69 -11.70 -7.86
C PRO A 97 -11.95 -12.99 -8.25
N ALA A 98 -11.16 -12.98 -9.34
CA ALA A 98 -10.44 -14.16 -9.82
C ALA A 98 -9.34 -14.65 -8.85
N ILE A 99 -8.86 -13.81 -7.94
CA ILE A 99 -7.83 -14.16 -6.98
C ILE A 99 -8.37 -14.43 -5.57
N VAL A 100 -9.66 -14.22 -5.32
CA VAL A 100 -10.27 -14.47 -3.99
C VAL A 100 -10.18 -15.97 -3.65
N GLY A 101 -9.72 -16.25 -2.43
CA GLY A 101 -9.48 -17.62 -1.92
C GLY A 101 -8.14 -18.21 -2.35
N ARG A 102 -7.43 -17.61 -3.29
CA ARG A 102 -6.09 -18.07 -3.69
C ARG A 102 -5.06 -17.72 -2.61
N GLN A 103 -4.00 -18.51 -2.57
CA GLN A 103 -2.87 -18.31 -1.67
C GLN A 103 -1.62 -17.95 -2.48
N PHE A 104 -0.92 -16.93 -1.99
CA PHE A 104 0.31 -16.43 -2.57
C PHE A 104 1.43 -16.44 -1.52
N SER A 105 2.66 -16.28 -1.96
CA SER A 105 3.81 -16.18 -1.06
C SER A 105 3.71 -14.93 -0.17
N VAL A 106 3.96 -15.11 1.13
CA VAL A 106 3.97 -13.99 2.08
C VAL A 106 5.22 -13.14 1.83
N LYS A 107 5.00 -11.90 1.40
CA LYS A 107 6.06 -10.90 1.21
C LYS A 107 6.52 -10.31 2.55
N PRO A 108 7.75 -9.80 2.63
CA PRO A 108 8.22 -9.08 3.82
C PRO A 108 7.31 -7.91 4.23
N THR A 109 6.79 -7.15 3.26
CA THR A 109 5.86 -6.03 3.49
C THR A 109 4.54 -6.49 4.09
N LEU A 110 3.97 -7.60 3.63
CA LEU A 110 2.78 -8.21 4.22
C LEU A 110 3.06 -8.69 5.66
N ALA A 111 4.21 -9.32 5.88
CA ALA A 111 4.61 -9.77 7.22
C ALA A 111 4.80 -8.58 8.19
N SER A 112 5.43 -7.48 7.76
CA SER A 112 5.56 -6.24 8.53
C SER A 112 4.21 -5.63 8.89
N ALA A 113 3.25 -5.66 7.95
CA ALA A 113 1.90 -5.16 8.23
C ALA A 113 1.17 -6.02 9.27
N PHE A 114 1.38 -7.34 9.29
CA PHE A 114 0.90 -8.20 10.38
C PHE A 114 1.65 -7.98 11.71
N ALA A 115 2.84 -7.35 11.68
CA ALA A 115 3.52 -6.87 12.89
C ALA A 115 3.02 -5.49 13.35
N GLY A 116 2.11 -4.86 12.61
CA GLY A 116 1.46 -3.60 12.96
C GLY A 116 1.98 -2.36 12.24
N GLU A 117 2.85 -2.53 11.25
CA GLU A 117 3.43 -1.43 10.48
C GLU A 117 2.57 -1.10 9.25
N VAL A 118 2.51 0.18 8.89
CA VAL A 118 2.00 0.61 7.58
C VAL A 118 3.18 0.77 6.64
N HIS A 119 3.11 0.13 5.48
CA HIS A 119 4.17 0.20 4.47
C HIS A 119 3.59 0.70 3.15
N SER A 120 4.29 1.65 2.51
CA SER A 120 3.90 2.20 1.21
C SER A 120 5.11 2.27 0.29
N GLU A 121 4.91 1.86 -0.96
CA GLU A 121 5.96 1.90 -1.99
C GLU A 121 5.35 2.07 -3.39
N ILE A 122 6.17 2.48 -4.34
CA ILE A 122 5.79 2.46 -5.76
C ILE A 122 6.07 1.06 -6.29
N SER A 123 5.00 0.32 -6.56
CA SER A 123 5.04 -1.04 -7.08
C SER A 123 5.06 -1.05 -8.61
N ASP A 124 5.90 -1.87 -9.21
CA ASP A 124 5.91 -2.16 -10.65
C ASP A 124 4.96 -3.33 -11.02
N LEU A 125 4.18 -3.79 -10.06
CA LEU A 125 3.12 -4.79 -10.21
C LEU A 125 3.59 -6.14 -10.77
N LYS A 126 4.86 -6.52 -10.58
CA LYS A 126 5.41 -7.78 -11.11
C LYS A 126 4.91 -9.03 -10.41
N GLU A 127 4.35 -8.89 -9.22
CA GLU A 127 3.88 -9.99 -8.42
C GLU A 127 2.71 -10.75 -9.07
N PRO A 128 2.60 -12.07 -8.89
CA PRO A 128 1.57 -12.89 -9.54
C PRO A 128 0.13 -12.44 -9.25
N GLU A 129 -0.13 -11.93 -8.04
CA GLU A 129 -1.44 -11.42 -7.64
C GLU A 129 -1.82 -10.10 -8.32
N ASN A 130 -0.88 -9.42 -8.98
CA ASN A 130 -1.05 -8.13 -9.65
C ASN A 130 -1.15 -8.26 -11.18
N GLU A 131 -1.36 -9.45 -11.71
CA GLU A 131 -1.43 -9.70 -13.15
C GLU A 131 -2.49 -8.85 -13.85
N PHE A 132 -3.65 -8.66 -13.20
CA PHE A 132 -4.76 -7.86 -13.73
C PHE A 132 -4.45 -6.36 -13.73
N GLU A 133 -3.89 -5.85 -12.63
CA GLU A 133 -3.52 -4.45 -12.45
C GLU A 133 -2.41 -4.04 -13.44
N ARG A 134 -1.40 -4.90 -13.62
CA ARG A 134 -0.28 -4.71 -14.55
C ARG A 134 -0.70 -4.52 -16.01
N GLN A 135 -1.85 -5.07 -16.41
CA GLN A 135 -2.37 -4.86 -17.76
C GLN A 135 -2.86 -3.43 -18.01
N ARG A 136 -3.16 -2.68 -16.96
CA ARG A 136 -3.75 -1.33 -17.03
C ARG A 136 -2.80 -0.23 -16.59
N TRP A 137 -1.92 -0.53 -15.67
CA TRP A 137 -0.98 0.44 -15.08
C TRP A 137 0.45 -0.06 -15.12
N PRO A 138 1.43 0.80 -15.49
CA PRO A 138 2.84 0.43 -15.44
C PRO A 138 3.35 0.35 -14.00
N ARG A 139 2.79 1.16 -13.11
CA ARG A 139 3.11 1.21 -11.67
C ARG A 139 1.98 1.88 -10.90
N LEU A 140 1.87 1.54 -9.63
CA LEU A 140 0.91 2.11 -8.69
C LEU A 140 1.59 2.37 -7.34
N LEU A 141 1.02 3.29 -6.56
CA LEU A 141 1.32 3.40 -5.14
C LEU A 141 0.60 2.27 -4.42
N GLU A 142 1.37 1.31 -3.90
CA GLU A 142 0.92 0.17 -3.12
C GLU A 142 1.07 0.46 -1.63
N THR A 143 0.04 0.19 -0.86
CA THR A 143 0.07 0.37 0.60
C THR A 143 -0.50 -0.85 1.30
N TYR A 144 0.25 -1.36 2.28
CA TYR A 144 -0.19 -2.38 3.22
C TYR A 144 -0.52 -1.73 4.56
N ALA A 145 -1.69 -2.01 5.11
CA ALA A 145 -2.12 -1.48 6.41
C ALA A 145 -2.81 -2.56 7.25
N PRO A 146 -2.47 -2.67 8.56
CA PRO A 146 -3.11 -3.63 9.45
C PRO A 146 -4.55 -3.23 9.73
N VAL A 147 -5.46 -4.19 9.70
CA VAL A 147 -6.86 -4.05 10.13
C VAL A 147 -7.01 -4.67 11.51
N ARG A 148 -7.49 -3.88 12.48
CA ARG A 148 -7.54 -4.26 13.88
C ARG A 148 -8.96 -4.55 14.36
N ALA A 149 -9.06 -5.48 15.30
CA ALA A 149 -10.29 -5.70 16.07
C ALA A 149 -10.57 -4.49 16.96
N ALA A 150 -11.80 -3.96 16.89
CA ALA A 150 -12.20 -2.76 17.62
C ALA A 150 -12.13 -2.91 19.15
N ASN A 151 -12.34 -4.14 19.66
CA ASN A 151 -12.42 -4.42 21.10
C ASN A 151 -11.06 -4.83 21.71
N THR A 152 -10.15 -5.42 20.94
CA THR A 152 -8.89 -5.97 21.47
C THR A 152 -7.65 -5.31 20.87
N GLY A 153 -7.77 -4.63 19.72
CA GLY A 153 -6.64 -4.11 18.96
C GLY A 153 -5.82 -5.19 18.24
N ALA A 154 -6.20 -6.47 18.35
CA ALA A 154 -5.55 -7.56 17.63
C ALA A 154 -5.67 -7.39 16.12
N ILE A 155 -4.62 -7.72 15.37
CA ILE A 155 -4.65 -7.63 13.92
C ILE A 155 -5.45 -8.81 13.35
N LEU A 156 -6.55 -8.50 12.66
CA LEU A 156 -7.47 -9.47 12.04
C LEU A 156 -7.04 -9.86 10.63
N ALA A 157 -6.55 -8.89 9.89
CA ALA A 157 -6.19 -9.01 8.50
C ALA A 157 -5.25 -7.85 8.11
N VAL A 158 -4.73 -7.87 6.90
CA VAL A 158 -4.04 -6.73 6.31
C VAL A 158 -4.80 -6.30 5.05
N SER A 159 -5.08 -5.01 4.95
CA SER A 159 -5.56 -4.39 3.72
C SER A 159 -4.37 -3.99 2.85
N GLU A 160 -4.46 -4.30 1.57
CA GLU A 160 -3.55 -3.85 0.54
C GLU A 160 -4.36 -3.05 -0.47
N PHE A 161 -3.96 -1.83 -0.76
CA PHE A 161 -4.66 -0.98 -1.70
C PHE A 161 -3.70 -0.23 -2.61
N TYR A 162 -4.21 0.09 -3.79
CA TYR A 162 -3.44 0.69 -4.86
C TYR A 162 -4.07 2.00 -5.32
N GLN A 163 -3.21 3.01 -5.49
CA GLN A 163 -3.58 4.32 -5.99
C GLN A 163 -2.73 4.66 -7.21
N THR A 164 -3.25 5.52 -8.08
CA THR A 164 -2.46 6.04 -9.20
C THR A 164 -1.32 6.93 -8.68
N THR A 165 -0.22 6.95 -9.41
CA THR A 165 0.96 7.77 -9.05
C THR A 165 0.86 9.22 -9.54
N ASP A 166 -0.18 9.57 -10.31
CA ASP A 166 -0.29 10.87 -10.97
C ASP A 166 -0.31 12.05 -10.00
N ASP A 167 -1.04 11.93 -8.89
CA ASP A 167 -1.12 12.97 -7.87
C ASP A 167 0.21 13.10 -7.13
N LEU A 168 0.80 11.96 -6.76
CA LEU A 168 2.10 11.89 -6.09
C LEU A 168 3.20 12.49 -6.97
N GLU A 169 3.22 12.19 -8.26
CA GLU A 169 4.19 12.74 -9.21
C GLU A 169 4.04 14.26 -9.38
N ARG A 170 2.82 14.78 -9.28
CA ARG A 170 2.57 16.24 -9.27
C ARG A 170 3.13 16.89 -8.01
N GLU A 171 2.90 16.31 -6.84
CA GLU A 171 3.42 16.82 -5.56
C GLU A 171 4.95 16.79 -5.52
N VAL A 172 5.57 15.68 -5.94
CA VAL A 172 7.04 15.55 -6.01
C VAL A 172 7.63 16.56 -6.99
N ARG A 173 7.00 16.80 -8.14
CA ARG A 173 7.44 17.81 -9.10
C ARG A 173 7.32 19.24 -8.57
N ALA A 174 6.29 19.53 -7.78
CA ALA A 174 6.11 20.86 -7.17
C ALA A 174 7.09 21.13 -6.03
N ALA A 175 7.65 20.09 -5.41
CA ALA A 175 8.62 20.17 -4.31
C ALA A 175 10.10 20.25 -4.78
N ARG A 176 10.37 20.07 -6.07
CA ARG A 176 11.69 20.20 -6.71
C ARG A 176 11.90 21.60 -7.27
#